data_7afe7acacd2fe6ffd54956858a5145f7
#
_entry.id   7afe7acacd2fe6ffd54956858a5145f7
#
_cell.length_a   1.000
_cell.length_b   1.000
_cell.length_c   1.000
_cell.angle_alpha   90.00
_cell.angle_beta   90.00
_cell.angle_gamma   90.00
#
_symmetry.space_group_name_H-M   'P 1'
#
loop_
_entity.id
_entity.type
_entity.pdbx_description
1 polymer ?
#
loop_
_entity_poly.entity_id
_entity_poly.type
_entity_poly.pdbx_seq_one_letter_code
_entity_poly.pdbx_strand_id
1 'polypeptide(L)'
;MVPPPRSVTPSSIAAALSNSDPAMAAIIQMVGPPPRRRAIPVAQRFEQLATAILHQQLAGAAAATITSRVVVLLGGSLTAEGILSAPQGALRSCGVSEAKRRALLDLAGRVSDGSLDLKALGRHDDEQVVANLSEVRGVGRWTAEMFLMGPLARHDVWPVGDLGVRNGWGLIQGLPSAPSPKALSEAADELRPFRSSVAWYCWQAVDVARGNGGVLPR
;
A
#
# COMPACT_ATOMS: atom_id res chain seq x y z
N MET A 1 -5.93 -7.68 19.57
CA MET A 1 -5.78 -6.42 18.78
C MET A 1 -6.29 -5.28 19.64
N VAL A 2 -5.41 -4.38 20.10
CA VAL A 2 -5.81 -3.19 20.88
C VAL A 2 -6.42 -2.20 19.87
N PRO A 3 -7.69 -1.77 20.03
CA PRO A 3 -8.27 -0.79 19.13
C PRO A 3 -7.51 0.54 19.30
N PRO A 4 -7.23 1.26 18.22
CA PRO A 4 -6.62 2.57 18.33
C PRO A 4 -7.56 3.50 19.13
N PRO A 5 -7.02 4.37 19.98
CA PRO A 5 -7.81 5.33 20.74
C PRO A 5 -8.66 6.19 19.80
N ARG A 6 -9.89 6.53 20.21
CA ARG A 6 -10.94 7.18 19.41
C ARG A 6 -10.58 8.53 18.75
N SER A 7 -9.39 9.07 18.98
CA SER A 7 -8.90 10.33 18.38
C SER A 7 -7.38 10.30 18.11
N VAL A 8 -6.91 9.32 17.33
CA VAL A 8 -5.50 9.30 16.91
C VAL A 8 -5.27 10.36 15.84
N THR A 9 -4.50 11.40 16.17
CA THR A 9 -4.08 12.43 15.21
C THR A 9 -2.66 12.15 14.70
N PRO A 10 -2.29 12.66 13.52
CA PRO A 10 -0.91 12.60 13.06
C PRO A 10 0.12 13.06 14.09
N SER A 11 -0.16 14.17 14.77
CA SER A 11 0.73 14.71 15.79
C SER A 11 0.82 13.81 17.02
N SER A 12 -0.27 13.15 17.45
CA SER A 12 -0.22 12.22 18.59
C SER A 12 0.55 10.94 18.24
N ILE A 13 0.48 10.47 16.99
CA ILE A 13 1.29 9.35 16.50
C ILE A 13 2.77 9.73 16.53
N ALA A 14 3.12 10.90 15.96
CA ALA A 14 4.48 11.40 15.93
C ALA A 14 5.06 11.52 17.36
N ALA A 15 4.30 12.10 18.29
CA ALA A 15 4.73 12.22 19.69
C ALA A 15 4.93 10.83 20.35
N ALA A 16 4.01 9.89 20.15
CA ALA A 16 4.15 8.54 20.69
C ALA A 16 5.39 7.83 20.16
N LEU A 17 5.64 7.87 18.85
CA LEU A 17 6.81 7.25 18.23
C LEU A 17 8.12 7.92 18.65
N SER A 18 8.14 9.26 18.78
CA SER A 18 9.32 10.00 19.26
C SER A 18 9.69 9.67 20.71
N ASN A 19 8.68 9.38 21.53
CA ASN A 19 8.90 9.01 22.93
C ASN A 19 9.36 7.56 23.10
N SER A 20 8.98 6.68 22.15
CA SER A 20 9.33 5.26 22.23
C SER A 20 10.72 4.96 21.68
N ASP A 21 11.20 5.73 20.70
CA ASP A 21 12.47 5.48 20.02
C ASP A 21 13.16 6.78 19.62
N PRO A 22 14.36 7.08 20.19
CA PRO A 22 15.14 8.28 19.83
C PRO A 22 15.51 8.36 18.35
N ALA A 23 15.74 7.22 17.67
CA ALA A 23 16.01 7.21 16.23
C ALA A 23 14.77 7.61 15.42
N MET A 24 13.59 7.21 15.87
CA MET A 24 12.33 7.69 15.30
C MET A 24 12.14 9.19 15.54
N ALA A 25 12.53 9.70 16.71
CA ALA A 25 12.43 11.14 17.01
C ALA A 25 13.23 11.98 16.00
N ALA A 26 14.43 11.53 15.60
CA ALA A 26 15.28 12.24 14.65
C ALA A 26 14.61 12.37 13.26
N ILE A 27 14.08 11.28 12.69
CA ILE A 27 13.40 11.35 11.38
C ILE A 27 12.10 12.13 11.46
N ILE A 28 11.34 12.02 12.56
CA ILE A 28 10.09 12.77 12.78
C ILE A 28 10.36 14.28 12.83
N GLN A 29 11.45 14.70 13.46
CA GLN A 29 11.85 16.12 13.47
C GLN A 29 12.16 16.65 12.07
N MET A 30 12.73 15.81 11.19
CA MET A 30 13.08 16.21 9.82
C MET A 30 11.88 16.31 8.89
N VAL A 31 10.94 15.36 8.97
CA VAL A 31 9.85 15.23 7.97
C VAL A 31 8.46 15.60 8.50
N GLY A 32 8.33 15.80 9.80
CA GLY A 32 7.07 16.14 10.45
C GLY A 32 6.16 14.94 10.72
N PRO A 33 4.89 15.18 11.12
CA PRO A 33 3.93 14.14 11.45
C PRO A 33 3.51 13.33 10.21
N PRO A 34 3.11 12.04 10.38
CA PRO A 34 2.69 11.21 9.26
C PRO A 34 1.36 11.70 8.68
N PRO A 35 0.99 11.32 7.44
CA PRO A 35 -0.28 11.71 6.87
C PRO A 35 -1.45 11.11 7.64
N ARG A 36 -2.58 11.83 7.67
CA ARG A 36 -3.80 11.33 8.26
C ARG A 36 -4.35 10.18 7.43
N ARG A 37 -4.54 9.02 8.05
CA ARG A 37 -5.13 7.86 7.38
C ARG A 37 -6.65 7.93 7.46
N ARG A 38 -7.30 7.68 6.33
CA ARG A 38 -8.75 7.52 6.22
C ARG A 38 -9.04 6.39 5.25
N ALA A 39 -9.91 5.46 5.67
CA ALA A 39 -10.37 4.42 4.75
C ALA A 39 -11.16 5.05 3.59
N ILE A 40 -10.91 4.54 2.39
CA ILE A 40 -11.65 4.99 1.20
C ILE A 40 -13.04 4.33 1.16
N PRO A 41 -14.02 4.95 0.47
CA PRO A 41 -15.30 4.35 0.20
C PRO A 41 -15.17 2.97 -0.48
N VAL A 42 -16.10 2.05 -0.20
CA VAL A 42 -16.11 0.70 -0.79
C VAL A 42 -16.09 0.76 -2.32
N ALA A 43 -16.85 1.70 -2.90
CA ALA A 43 -16.92 1.88 -4.35
C ALA A 43 -15.56 2.17 -5.02
N GLN A 44 -14.60 2.73 -4.30
CA GLN A 44 -13.27 3.05 -4.82
C GLN A 44 -12.25 1.92 -4.63
N ARG A 45 -12.58 0.87 -3.87
CA ARG A 45 -11.62 -0.20 -3.52
C ARG A 45 -11.21 -1.04 -4.72
N PHE A 46 -12.13 -1.29 -5.64
CA PHE A 46 -11.83 -1.99 -6.89
C PHE A 46 -10.81 -1.21 -7.72
N GLU A 47 -11.08 0.07 -7.95
CA GLU A 47 -10.19 0.95 -8.71
C GLU A 47 -8.77 1.00 -8.11
N GLN A 48 -8.66 1.06 -6.78
CA GLN A 48 -7.37 1.05 -6.09
C GLN A 48 -6.60 -0.27 -6.31
N LEU A 49 -7.26 -1.43 -6.25
CA LEU A 49 -6.64 -2.71 -6.54
C LEU A 49 -6.23 -2.84 -8.00
N ALA A 50 -7.09 -2.45 -8.92
CA ALA A 50 -6.81 -2.46 -10.35
C ALA A 50 -5.63 -1.53 -10.69
N THR A 51 -5.59 -0.33 -10.09
CA THR A 51 -4.48 0.62 -10.22
C THR A 51 -3.19 0.03 -9.67
N ALA A 52 -3.22 -0.62 -8.50
CA ALA A 52 -2.06 -1.27 -7.92
C ALA A 52 -1.49 -2.35 -8.86
N ILE A 53 -2.34 -3.17 -9.49
CA ILE A 53 -1.92 -4.16 -10.50
C ILE A 53 -1.28 -3.47 -11.72
N LEU A 54 -1.88 -2.40 -12.22
CA LEU A 54 -1.35 -1.65 -13.37
C LEU A 54 0.02 -1.04 -13.08
N HIS A 55 0.28 -0.64 -11.85
CA HIS A 55 1.52 0.03 -11.44
C HIS A 55 2.67 -0.94 -11.11
N GLN A 56 2.41 -2.24 -10.91
CA GLN A 56 3.47 -3.20 -10.59
C GLN A 56 4.62 -3.16 -11.60
N GLN A 57 5.87 -3.14 -11.11
CA GLN A 57 7.11 -3.21 -11.92
C GLN A 57 7.23 -2.13 -13.02
N LEU A 58 6.64 -0.96 -12.83
CA LEU A 58 6.75 0.17 -13.75
C LEU A 58 7.23 1.42 -13.02
N ALA A 59 7.96 2.27 -13.75
CA ALA A 59 8.21 3.64 -13.29
C ALA A 59 6.89 4.43 -13.25
N GLY A 60 6.75 5.33 -12.26
CA GLY A 60 5.51 6.05 -12.00
C GLY A 60 4.88 6.72 -13.21
N ALA A 61 5.68 7.41 -14.06
CA ALA A 61 5.19 8.06 -15.27
C ALA A 61 4.61 7.08 -16.31
N ALA A 62 5.28 5.95 -16.51
CA ALA A 62 4.79 4.91 -17.44
C ALA A 62 3.51 4.25 -16.92
N ALA A 63 3.46 3.96 -15.61
CA ALA A 63 2.27 3.41 -14.97
C ALA A 63 1.07 4.36 -15.08
N ALA A 64 1.27 5.65 -14.79
CA ALA A 64 0.24 6.67 -14.91
C ALA A 64 -0.31 6.80 -16.34
N THR A 65 0.57 6.77 -17.35
CA THR A 65 0.17 6.80 -18.76
C THR A 65 -0.71 5.61 -19.14
N ILE A 66 -0.31 4.39 -18.75
CA ILE A 66 -1.09 3.18 -19.04
C ILE A 66 -2.43 3.23 -18.32
N THR A 67 -2.45 3.60 -17.06
CA THR A 67 -3.68 3.72 -16.27
C THR A 67 -4.64 4.72 -16.89
N SER A 68 -4.16 5.91 -17.30
CA SER A 68 -4.98 6.92 -17.98
C SER A 68 -5.61 6.38 -19.27
N ARG A 69 -4.84 5.66 -20.09
CA ARG A 69 -5.36 5.06 -21.33
C ARG A 69 -6.45 4.01 -21.05
N VAL A 70 -6.24 3.18 -20.01
CA VAL A 70 -7.25 2.18 -19.60
C VAL A 70 -8.51 2.87 -19.09
N VAL A 71 -8.38 3.91 -18.26
CA VAL A 71 -9.52 4.70 -17.77
C VAL A 71 -10.32 5.30 -18.95
N VAL A 72 -9.65 5.90 -19.93
CA VAL A 72 -10.30 6.45 -21.13
C VAL A 72 -11.00 5.34 -21.92
N LEU A 73 -10.35 4.19 -22.13
CA LEU A 73 -10.93 3.03 -22.82
C LEU A 73 -12.24 2.56 -22.15
N LEU A 74 -12.28 2.59 -20.82
CA LEU A 74 -13.41 2.10 -20.01
C LEU A 74 -14.47 3.18 -19.71
N GLY A 75 -14.41 4.33 -20.36
CA GLY A 75 -15.43 5.38 -20.23
C GLY A 75 -15.27 6.27 -18.99
N GLY A 76 -14.07 6.36 -18.42
CA GLY A 76 -13.74 7.33 -17.37
C GLY A 76 -13.47 6.76 -15.98
N SER A 77 -13.67 5.44 -15.77
CA SER A 77 -13.42 4.81 -14.48
C SER A 77 -12.99 3.35 -14.60
N LEU A 78 -12.18 2.88 -13.63
CA LEU A 78 -11.79 1.47 -13.53
C LEU A 78 -12.87 0.72 -12.73
N THR A 79 -13.73 -0.02 -13.42
CA THR A 79 -14.78 -0.86 -12.81
C THR A 79 -14.60 -2.32 -13.22
N ALA A 80 -15.12 -3.24 -12.40
CA ALA A 80 -15.10 -4.67 -12.73
C ALA A 80 -15.87 -4.94 -14.04
N GLU A 81 -17.05 -4.35 -14.19
CA GLU A 81 -17.88 -4.47 -15.38
C GLU A 81 -17.16 -3.95 -16.64
N GLY A 82 -16.53 -2.76 -16.55
CA GLY A 82 -15.77 -2.18 -17.65
C GLY A 82 -14.62 -3.08 -18.09
N ILE A 83 -13.87 -3.68 -17.16
CA ILE A 83 -12.78 -4.60 -17.47
C ILE A 83 -13.29 -5.88 -18.14
N LEU A 84 -14.40 -6.47 -17.64
CA LEU A 84 -14.98 -7.68 -18.20
C LEU A 84 -15.61 -7.45 -19.58
N SER A 85 -16.16 -6.27 -19.82
CA SER A 85 -16.80 -5.88 -21.10
C SER A 85 -15.81 -5.34 -22.14
N ALA A 86 -14.54 -5.12 -21.76
CA ALA A 86 -13.55 -4.55 -22.66
C ALA A 86 -13.33 -5.46 -23.89
N PRO A 87 -13.32 -4.92 -25.13
CA PRO A 87 -13.08 -5.71 -26.33
C PRO A 87 -11.76 -6.48 -26.24
N GLN A 88 -11.72 -7.65 -26.89
CA GLN A 88 -10.52 -8.47 -26.95
C GLN A 88 -9.33 -7.65 -27.52
N GLY A 89 -8.22 -7.64 -26.80
CA GLY A 89 -7.02 -6.90 -27.20
C GLY A 89 -7.00 -5.43 -26.80
N ALA A 90 -8.12 -4.81 -26.42
CA ALA A 90 -8.19 -3.38 -26.12
C ALA A 90 -7.30 -2.97 -24.92
N LEU A 91 -7.27 -3.76 -23.85
CA LEU A 91 -6.35 -3.51 -22.72
C LEU A 91 -4.88 -3.58 -23.15
N ARG A 92 -4.55 -4.50 -24.07
CA ARG A 92 -3.18 -4.62 -24.61
C ARG A 92 -2.79 -3.40 -25.44
N SER A 93 -3.71 -2.85 -26.22
CA SER A 93 -3.49 -1.61 -26.99
C SER A 93 -3.23 -0.39 -26.09
N CYS A 94 -3.70 -0.40 -24.83
CA CYS A 94 -3.37 0.60 -23.83
C CYS A 94 -1.96 0.43 -23.23
N GLY A 95 -1.23 -0.66 -23.54
CA GLY A 95 0.09 -0.98 -22.99
C GLY A 95 0.06 -1.94 -21.80
N VAL A 96 -1.09 -2.56 -21.48
CA VAL A 96 -1.22 -3.53 -20.40
C VAL A 96 -0.57 -4.86 -20.83
N SER A 97 0.39 -5.36 -20.05
CA SER A 97 1.01 -6.67 -20.30
C SER A 97 0.01 -7.80 -20.12
N GLU A 98 0.28 -8.95 -20.76
CA GLU A 98 -0.62 -10.12 -20.66
C GLU A 98 -0.78 -10.61 -19.21
N ALA A 99 0.29 -10.55 -18.40
CA ALA A 99 0.22 -10.91 -16.98
C ALA A 99 -0.74 -9.98 -16.21
N LYS A 100 -0.64 -8.66 -16.40
CA LYS A 100 -1.53 -7.67 -15.79
C LYS A 100 -2.96 -7.79 -16.30
N ARG A 101 -3.15 -8.04 -17.59
CA ARG A 101 -4.48 -8.28 -18.17
C ARG A 101 -5.17 -9.45 -17.48
N ARG A 102 -4.48 -10.57 -17.30
CA ARG A 102 -5.02 -11.74 -16.61
C ARG A 102 -5.33 -11.44 -15.15
N ALA A 103 -4.49 -10.67 -14.47
CA ALA A 103 -4.72 -10.25 -13.08
C ALA A 103 -5.96 -9.35 -12.97
N LEU A 104 -6.12 -8.38 -13.87
CA LEU A 104 -7.30 -7.50 -13.91
C LEU A 104 -8.59 -8.27 -14.18
N LEU A 105 -8.58 -9.21 -15.11
CA LEU A 105 -9.74 -10.05 -15.41
C LEU A 105 -10.09 -10.97 -14.24
N ASP A 106 -9.10 -11.56 -13.55
CA ASP A 106 -9.33 -12.38 -12.38
C ASP A 106 -9.91 -11.55 -11.22
N LEU A 107 -9.33 -10.37 -10.94
CA LEU A 107 -9.88 -9.44 -9.95
C LEU A 107 -11.33 -9.06 -10.27
N ALA A 108 -11.60 -8.69 -11.53
CA ALA A 108 -12.93 -8.26 -11.97
C ALA A 108 -13.95 -9.41 -11.90
N GLY A 109 -13.56 -10.62 -12.30
CA GLY A 109 -14.39 -11.83 -12.20
C GLY A 109 -14.78 -12.12 -10.77
N ARG A 110 -13.81 -12.18 -9.86
CA ARG A 110 -14.03 -12.47 -8.41
C ARG A 110 -14.91 -11.44 -7.72
N VAL A 111 -14.79 -10.17 -8.09
CA VAL A 111 -15.67 -9.12 -7.55
C VAL A 111 -17.08 -9.24 -8.13
N SER A 112 -17.20 -9.58 -9.42
CA SER A 112 -18.49 -9.72 -10.10
C SER A 112 -19.28 -10.95 -9.65
N ASP A 113 -18.61 -12.09 -9.40
CA ASP A 113 -19.26 -13.33 -8.94
C ASP A 113 -19.43 -13.39 -7.40
N GLY A 114 -18.89 -12.39 -6.69
CA GLY A 114 -19.01 -12.28 -5.24
C GLY A 114 -17.99 -13.13 -4.45
N SER A 115 -17.08 -13.84 -5.09
CA SER A 115 -16.02 -14.62 -4.40
C SER A 115 -15.01 -13.70 -3.70
N LEU A 116 -14.90 -12.42 -4.12
CA LEU A 116 -14.18 -11.37 -3.42
C LEU A 116 -15.13 -10.21 -3.05
N ASP A 117 -15.62 -10.21 -1.81
CA ASP A 117 -16.42 -9.10 -1.27
C ASP A 117 -15.53 -7.98 -0.73
N LEU A 118 -15.34 -6.93 -1.53
CA LEU A 118 -14.56 -5.75 -1.14
C LEU A 118 -15.13 -5.00 0.07
N LYS A 119 -16.43 -5.13 0.36
CA LYS A 119 -17.06 -4.54 1.55
C LYS A 119 -16.67 -5.32 2.80
N ALA A 120 -16.70 -6.65 2.73
CA ALA A 120 -16.34 -7.53 3.82
C ALA A 120 -14.88 -7.36 4.27
N LEU A 121 -13.95 -7.05 3.36
CA LEU A 121 -12.53 -6.79 3.68
C LEU A 121 -12.33 -5.76 4.80
N GLY A 122 -13.21 -4.77 4.90
CA GLY A 122 -13.14 -3.76 5.97
C GLY A 122 -13.40 -4.32 7.38
N ARG A 123 -14.03 -5.49 7.49
CA ARG A 123 -14.40 -6.16 8.76
C ARG A 123 -13.47 -7.33 9.11
N HIS A 124 -12.72 -7.84 8.14
CA HIS A 124 -11.76 -8.92 8.33
C HIS A 124 -10.54 -8.44 9.11
N ASP A 125 -9.85 -9.34 9.80
CA ASP A 125 -8.51 -9.06 10.31
C ASP A 125 -7.49 -8.95 9.17
N ASP A 126 -6.28 -8.47 9.50
CA ASP A 126 -5.29 -8.16 8.47
C ASP A 126 -4.81 -9.41 7.71
N GLU A 127 -4.65 -10.56 8.39
CA GLU A 127 -4.23 -11.81 7.74
C GLU A 127 -5.35 -12.39 6.86
N GLN A 128 -6.61 -12.26 7.26
CA GLN A 128 -7.75 -12.63 6.41
C GLN A 128 -7.81 -11.76 5.16
N VAL A 129 -7.55 -10.45 5.26
CA VAL A 129 -7.47 -9.57 4.09
C VAL A 129 -6.34 -9.98 3.18
N VAL A 130 -5.15 -10.27 3.73
CA VAL A 130 -4.00 -10.75 2.96
C VAL A 130 -4.33 -12.07 2.25
N ALA A 131 -4.93 -13.03 2.94
CA ALA A 131 -5.32 -14.29 2.35
C ALA A 131 -6.30 -14.09 1.17
N ASN A 132 -7.40 -13.37 1.40
CA ASN A 132 -8.43 -13.13 0.38
C ASN A 132 -7.89 -12.39 -0.86
N LEU A 133 -7.06 -11.37 -0.66
CA LEU A 133 -6.49 -10.61 -1.77
C LEU A 133 -5.41 -11.41 -2.51
N SER A 134 -4.67 -12.28 -1.82
CA SER A 134 -3.62 -13.11 -2.44
C SER A 134 -4.18 -14.24 -3.31
N GLU A 135 -5.48 -14.54 -3.23
CA GLU A 135 -6.15 -15.42 -4.18
C GLU A 135 -6.29 -14.80 -5.58
N VAL A 136 -6.27 -13.47 -5.66
CA VAL A 136 -6.30 -12.76 -6.95
C VAL A 136 -4.96 -12.93 -7.64
N ARG A 137 -5.01 -13.37 -8.89
CA ARG A 137 -3.81 -13.59 -9.71
C ARG A 137 -2.93 -12.34 -9.73
N GLY A 138 -1.66 -12.51 -9.41
CA GLY A 138 -0.67 -11.42 -9.43
C GLY A 138 -0.77 -10.43 -8.26
N VAL A 139 -1.67 -10.65 -7.30
CA VAL A 139 -1.72 -9.92 -6.04
C VAL A 139 -1.04 -10.77 -4.97
N GLY A 140 0.13 -10.32 -4.51
CA GLY A 140 0.85 -10.96 -3.41
C GLY A 140 0.65 -10.23 -2.09
N ARG A 141 1.23 -10.79 -1.00
CA ARG A 141 1.20 -10.22 0.35
C ARG A 141 1.53 -8.72 0.36
N TRP A 142 2.60 -8.30 -0.33
CA TRP A 142 2.99 -6.89 -0.37
C TRP A 142 1.87 -5.97 -0.93
N THR A 143 1.20 -6.37 -2.01
CA THR A 143 0.08 -5.59 -2.57
C THR A 143 -1.10 -5.55 -1.61
N ALA A 144 -1.37 -6.67 -0.91
CA ALA A 144 -2.42 -6.73 0.10
C ALA A 144 -2.08 -5.86 1.34
N GLU A 145 -0.82 -5.83 1.77
CA GLU A 145 -0.35 -4.94 2.84
C GLU A 145 -0.48 -3.46 2.46
N MET A 146 -0.18 -3.10 1.21
CA MET A 146 -0.42 -1.73 0.71
C MET A 146 -1.91 -1.38 0.70
N PHE A 147 -2.78 -2.34 0.38
CA PHE A 147 -4.22 -2.15 0.45
C PHE A 147 -4.73 -1.98 1.91
N LEU A 148 -4.18 -2.72 2.84
CA LEU A 148 -4.45 -2.54 4.27
C LEU A 148 -4.05 -1.14 4.75
N MET A 149 -2.82 -0.70 4.42
CA MET A 149 -2.27 0.58 4.86
C MET A 149 -2.96 1.80 4.24
N GLY A 150 -3.26 1.76 2.97
CA GLY A 150 -3.90 2.84 2.22
C GLY A 150 -5.43 2.73 2.25
N PRO A 151 -6.03 1.94 1.35
CA PRO A 151 -7.49 1.82 1.21
C PRO A 151 -8.25 1.49 2.47
N LEU A 152 -7.73 0.64 3.36
CA LEU A 152 -8.37 0.29 4.63
C LEU A 152 -7.88 1.12 5.81
N ALA A 153 -6.87 1.96 5.64
CA ALA A 153 -6.30 2.85 6.65
C ALA A 153 -5.88 2.13 7.95
N ARG A 154 -5.41 0.87 7.86
CA ARG A 154 -4.93 0.11 9.02
C ARG A 154 -3.68 0.77 9.60
N HIS A 155 -3.63 0.91 10.93
CA HIS A 155 -2.56 1.62 11.62
C HIS A 155 -1.34 0.75 11.96
N ASP A 156 -1.52 -0.58 12.00
CA ASP A 156 -0.51 -1.48 12.53
C ASP A 156 -0.05 -2.57 11.54
N VAL A 157 0.04 -2.25 10.27
CA VAL A 157 0.62 -3.11 9.24
C VAL A 157 2.13 -2.89 9.19
N TRP A 158 2.90 -3.99 9.15
CA TRP A 158 4.35 -3.95 9.09
C TRP A 158 4.87 -4.77 7.91
N PRO A 159 5.10 -4.14 6.73
CA PRO A 159 5.42 -4.84 5.50
C PRO A 159 6.91 -5.21 5.47
N VAL A 160 7.31 -6.24 6.20
CA VAL A 160 8.71 -6.69 6.34
C VAL A 160 9.35 -7.14 5.02
N GLY A 161 8.54 -7.51 4.03
CA GLY A 161 8.98 -7.83 2.67
C GLY A 161 9.31 -6.61 1.81
N ASP A 162 8.89 -5.41 2.22
CA ASP A 162 9.12 -4.18 1.46
C ASP A 162 10.58 -3.73 1.57
N LEU A 163 11.27 -3.63 0.42
CA LEU A 163 12.68 -3.23 0.39
C LEU A 163 12.88 -1.78 0.83
N GLY A 164 11.94 -0.89 0.52
CA GLY A 164 11.99 0.51 0.95
C GLY A 164 11.86 0.63 2.47
N VAL A 165 10.95 -0.14 3.08
CA VAL A 165 10.80 -0.20 4.54
C VAL A 165 12.07 -0.75 5.20
N ARG A 166 12.63 -1.84 4.67
CA ARG A 166 13.87 -2.43 5.19
C ARG A 166 15.05 -1.47 5.09
N ASN A 167 15.23 -0.83 3.94
CA ASN A 167 16.29 0.17 3.74
C ASN A 167 16.09 1.37 4.68
N GLY A 168 14.88 1.90 4.75
CA GLY A 168 14.56 3.04 5.59
C GLY A 168 14.73 2.74 7.07
N TRP A 169 14.33 1.56 7.53
CA TRP A 169 14.60 1.12 8.89
C TRP A 169 16.10 1.07 9.21
N GLY A 170 16.89 0.49 8.27
CA GLY A 170 18.35 0.48 8.40
C GLY A 170 18.95 1.90 8.52
N LEU A 171 18.45 2.85 7.71
CA LEU A 171 18.86 4.25 7.79
C LEU A 171 18.48 4.91 9.12
N ILE A 172 17.23 4.73 9.57
CA ILE A 172 16.73 5.31 10.82
C ILE A 172 17.53 4.77 12.02
N GLN A 173 17.77 3.46 12.05
CA GLN A 173 18.46 2.79 13.16
C GLN A 173 19.99 2.80 13.04
N GLY A 174 20.55 3.44 12.02
CA GLY A 174 22.01 3.49 11.80
C GLY A 174 22.65 2.12 11.57
N LEU A 175 21.92 1.17 11.00
CA LEU A 175 22.43 -0.18 10.71
C LEU A 175 23.36 -0.15 9.48
N PRO A 176 24.38 -1.02 9.42
CA PRO A 176 25.32 -1.06 8.29
C PRO A 176 24.66 -1.55 6.99
N SER A 177 23.51 -2.22 7.08
CA SER A 177 22.73 -2.70 5.92
C SER A 177 21.27 -2.89 6.28
N ALA A 178 20.40 -3.01 5.26
CA ALA A 178 19.00 -3.33 5.45
C ALA A 178 18.82 -4.67 6.19
N PRO A 179 18.03 -4.75 7.26
CA PRO A 179 17.78 -5.98 7.99
C PRO A 179 17.07 -7.01 7.12
N SER A 180 17.20 -8.28 7.43
CA SER A 180 16.37 -9.34 6.82
C SER A 180 14.90 -9.16 7.21
N PRO A 181 13.94 -9.72 6.43
CA PRO A 181 12.52 -9.69 6.83
C PRO A 181 12.27 -10.26 8.22
N LYS A 182 12.97 -11.33 8.61
CA LYS A 182 12.86 -11.92 9.94
C LYS A 182 13.34 -10.96 11.03
N ALA A 183 14.53 -10.39 10.87
CA ALA A 183 15.06 -9.42 11.84
C ALA A 183 14.16 -8.18 11.96
N LEU A 184 13.62 -7.70 10.83
CA LEU A 184 12.71 -6.57 10.82
C LEU A 184 11.37 -6.89 11.50
N SER A 185 10.87 -8.12 11.40
CA SER A 185 9.63 -8.55 12.04
C SER A 185 9.68 -8.42 13.57
N GLU A 186 10.85 -8.67 14.15
CA GLU A 186 11.07 -8.63 15.60
C GLU A 186 11.38 -7.22 16.12
N ALA A 187 11.87 -6.34 15.25
CA ALA A 187 12.45 -5.05 15.64
C ALA A 187 11.44 -3.95 15.96
N ALA A 188 10.17 -4.07 15.53
CA ALA A 188 9.19 -2.98 15.61
C ALA A 188 8.00 -3.27 16.54
N ASP A 189 8.09 -4.25 17.41
CA ASP A 189 6.96 -4.60 18.29
C ASP A 189 6.62 -3.51 19.31
N GLU A 190 7.61 -2.78 19.80
CA GLU A 190 7.42 -1.65 20.72
C GLU A 190 6.75 -0.44 20.06
N LEU A 191 6.71 -0.40 18.71
CA LEU A 191 6.10 0.69 17.95
C LEU A 191 4.62 0.44 17.61
N ARG A 192 4.05 -0.66 18.13
CA ARG A 192 2.61 -0.91 18.05
C ARG A 192 1.83 0.15 18.84
N PRO A 193 0.65 0.54 18.37
CA PRO A 193 -0.08 0.07 17.18
C PRO A 193 0.15 0.96 15.93
N PHE A 194 1.31 1.58 15.77
CA PHE A 194 1.54 2.60 14.75
C PHE A 194 2.53 2.18 13.65
N ARG A 195 2.76 0.86 13.45
CA ARG A 195 3.77 0.35 12.52
C ARG A 195 3.53 0.76 11.06
N SER A 196 2.29 1.00 10.64
CA SER A 196 2.04 1.59 9.33
C SER A 196 2.62 3.00 9.18
N SER A 197 2.63 3.80 10.26
CA SER A 197 3.28 5.11 10.25
C SER A 197 4.80 4.97 10.30
N VAL A 198 5.33 3.98 11.01
CA VAL A 198 6.76 3.65 10.99
C VAL A 198 7.20 3.27 9.58
N ALA A 199 6.45 2.44 8.86
CA ALA A 199 6.73 2.10 7.47
C ALA A 199 6.77 3.35 6.57
N TRP A 200 5.85 4.29 6.78
CA TRP A 200 5.87 5.57 6.08
C TRP A 200 7.15 6.36 6.39
N TYR A 201 7.58 6.44 7.65
CA TYR A 201 8.84 7.09 8.00
C TYR A 201 10.06 6.38 7.38
N CYS A 202 10.02 5.07 7.24
CA CYS A 202 11.06 4.34 6.52
C CYS A 202 11.19 4.79 5.06
N TRP A 203 10.07 4.94 4.35
CA TRP A 203 10.10 5.48 2.99
C TRP A 203 10.60 6.93 2.96
N GLN A 204 10.17 7.77 3.92
CA GLN A 204 10.70 9.14 4.02
C GLN A 204 12.21 9.17 4.25
N ALA A 205 12.75 8.30 5.10
CA ALA A 205 14.19 8.23 5.34
C ALA A 205 14.98 7.88 4.05
N VAL A 206 14.45 6.97 3.24
CA VAL A 206 15.04 6.65 1.92
C VAL A 206 15.00 7.85 0.99
N ASP A 207 13.90 8.60 0.97
CA ASP A 207 13.76 9.77 0.09
C ASP A 207 14.67 10.94 0.55
N VAL A 208 14.78 11.17 1.85
CA VAL A 208 15.72 12.15 2.41
C VAL A 208 17.15 11.77 2.06
N ALA A 209 17.54 10.50 2.23
CA ALA A 209 18.90 10.02 1.89
C ALA A 209 19.24 10.15 0.40
N ARG A 210 18.22 10.11 -0.49
CA ARG A 210 18.37 10.32 -1.93
C ARG A 210 18.38 11.79 -2.34
N GLY A 211 18.21 12.72 -1.41
CA GLY A 211 18.13 14.15 -1.69
C GLY A 211 16.80 14.61 -2.30
N ASN A 212 15.76 13.80 -2.23
CA ASN A 212 14.44 14.10 -2.80
C ASN A 212 13.54 14.97 -1.87
N GLY A 213 14.12 15.58 -0.84
CA GLY A 213 13.45 16.61 -0.01
C GLY A 213 12.17 16.19 0.70
N GLY A 214 11.96 14.92 0.96
CA GLY A 214 10.83 14.43 1.77
C GLY A 214 9.45 14.44 1.09
N VAL A 215 9.36 14.65 -0.22
CA VAL A 215 8.09 14.55 -0.95
C VAL A 215 7.94 13.14 -1.51
N LEU A 216 7.03 12.35 -0.92
CA LEU A 216 6.62 11.07 -1.50
C LEU A 216 5.88 11.31 -2.83
N PRO A 217 6.13 10.48 -3.87
CA PRO A 217 5.21 10.40 -4.99
C PRO A 217 3.84 9.93 -4.45
N ARG A 218 2.83 10.73 -4.72
CA ARG A 218 1.43 10.45 -4.37
C ARG A 218 0.87 9.30 -5.19
#